data_bf75b3ddfdbd309f5c46439d4e2f91d0
#
_entry.id   bf75b3ddfdbd309f5c46439d4e2f91d0
#
_cell.length_a   1.000
_cell.length_b   1.000
_cell.length_c   1.000
_cell.angle_alpha   90.00
_cell.angle_beta   90.00
_cell.angle_gamma   90.00
#
_symmetry.space_group_name_H-M   'P 1'
#
loop_
_entity.id
_entity.type
_entity.pdbx_description
1 polymer ?
#
loop_
_entity_poly.entity_id
_entity_poly.type
_entity_poly.pdbx_seq_one_letter_code
_entity_poly.pdbx_strand_id
1 'polypeptide(L)'
;MKRKVLVIVLMIGCLCSTLRAQHFVGAMVDGAVALPLDKVELTYPLLGGGASVGGVYQLQYDKLLLQTGLGVSQVWLRNGLWMDTIIYDTRDDQGYAFTYYGDLQQQTHQAMLTELTVPFMLGTKLRSFHLLVGAKLSVTVVGFTTQKAQLNTWGEYGDRYYGPLANMPEHGFYNVKEFESKGRIKFRPDVRLCAEVGYSWALTKEPVKTEAPVLQVGAFVEYGILNPLVQTETTTEEYNYSYPMDILKMNHIYTTLDREQTTLNNLRVGLRVAVLFPIAKGKNPFCFCLDGAATKFDGTK
;
A
#
# COMPACT_ATOMS: atom_id res chain seq x y z
N MET A 1 -14.58 -23.03 -20.15
CA MET A 1 -13.48 -22.19 -19.64
C MET A 1 -12.31 -23.01 -19.06
N LYS A 2 -12.52 -24.00 -18.19
CA LYS A 2 -11.45 -24.78 -17.51
C LYS A 2 -10.41 -25.45 -18.46
N ARG A 3 -10.85 -26.01 -19.61
CA ARG A 3 -9.92 -26.63 -20.61
C ARG A 3 -9.00 -25.65 -21.32
N LYS A 4 -9.46 -24.41 -21.62
CA LYS A 4 -8.64 -23.40 -22.28
C LYS A 4 -7.53 -22.87 -21.38
N VAL A 5 -7.83 -22.70 -20.08
CA VAL A 5 -6.86 -22.29 -19.06
C VAL A 5 -5.78 -23.36 -18.87
N LEU A 6 -6.19 -24.65 -18.82
CA LEU A 6 -5.23 -25.76 -18.70
C LEU A 6 -4.27 -25.85 -19.89
N VAL A 7 -4.74 -25.63 -21.12
CA VAL A 7 -3.90 -25.63 -22.33
C VAL A 7 -2.91 -24.47 -22.32
N ILE A 8 -3.33 -23.28 -21.87
CA ILE A 8 -2.43 -22.13 -21.74
C ILE A 8 -1.35 -22.38 -20.69
N VAL A 9 -1.70 -22.95 -19.54
CA VAL A 9 -0.75 -23.31 -18.46
C VAL A 9 0.22 -24.39 -18.94
N LEU A 10 -0.25 -25.39 -19.67
CA LEU A 10 0.58 -26.44 -20.29
C LEU A 10 1.52 -25.88 -21.37
N MET A 11 1.04 -24.98 -22.24
CA MET A 11 1.88 -24.32 -23.24
C MET A 11 2.96 -23.45 -22.60
N ILE A 12 2.65 -22.70 -21.56
CA ILE A 12 3.62 -21.91 -20.81
C ILE A 12 4.64 -22.84 -20.12
N GLY A 13 4.20 -23.95 -19.56
CA GLY A 13 5.06 -24.98 -18.95
C GLY A 13 6.01 -25.65 -19.96
N CYS A 14 5.54 -25.97 -21.15
CA CYS A 14 6.36 -26.55 -22.22
C CYS A 14 7.37 -25.56 -22.83
N LEU A 15 7.02 -24.28 -22.94
CA LEU A 15 7.94 -23.23 -23.39
C LEU A 15 9.10 -23.03 -22.40
N CYS A 16 8.90 -23.24 -21.11
CA CYS A 16 9.94 -23.12 -20.11
C CYS A 16 10.97 -24.26 -20.15
N SER A 17 10.63 -25.44 -20.67
CA SER A 17 11.49 -26.63 -20.60
C SER A 17 12.61 -26.70 -21.67
N THR A 18 12.50 -25.93 -22.76
CA THR A 18 13.47 -25.96 -23.89
C THR A 18 14.45 -24.78 -23.89
N LEU A 19 14.22 -23.79 -23.04
CA LEU A 19 15.01 -22.57 -23.03
C LEU A 19 16.15 -22.66 -22.02
N ARG A 20 17.37 -22.32 -22.42
CA ARG A 20 18.53 -22.18 -21.52
C ARG A 20 18.37 -20.94 -20.64
N ALA A 21 17.32 -20.92 -19.83
CA ALA A 21 17.07 -19.85 -18.91
C ALA A 21 17.92 -20.01 -17.64
N GLN A 22 18.40 -18.89 -17.10
CA GLN A 22 18.99 -18.83 -15.76
C GLN A 22 17.92 -18.50 -14.74
N HIS A 23 17.87 -19.23 -13.67
CA HIS A 23 16.92 -19.06 -12.57
C HIS A 23 17.66 -18.46 -11.38
N PHE A 24 17.05 -17.47 -10.78
CA PHE A 24 17.54 -16.82 -9.56
C PHE A 24 16.46 -16.80 -8.50
N VAL A 25 16.87 -16.99 -7.26
CA VAL A 25 16.03 -16.81 -6.08
C VAL A 25 16.76 -15.89 -5.12
N GLY A 26 16.03 -15.05 -4.42
CA GLY A 26 16.70 -14.13 -3.52
C GLY A 26 15.76 -13.42 -2.57
N ALA A 27 16.31 -12.43 -1.90
CA ALA A 27 15.58 -11.54 -1.02
C ALA A 27 15.64 -10.10 -1.55
N MET A 28 14.60 -9.35 -1.29
CA MET A 28 14.52 -7.93 -1.65
C MET A 28 14.02 -7.10 -0.47
N VAL A 29 14.51 -5.87 -0.42
CA VAL A 29 14.03 -4.82 0.49
C VAL A 29 13.81 -3.57 -0.35
N ASP A 30 12.70 -2.90 -0.13
CA ASP A 30 12.46 -1.60 -0.74
C ASP A 30 11.98 -0.56 0.26
N GLY A 31 12.24 0.71 -0.06
CA GLY A 31 11.74 1.87 0.66
C GLY A 31 11.19 2.88 -0.34
N ALA A 32 10.05 3.46 -0.03
CA ALA A 32 9.35 4.38 -0.91
C ALA A 32 8.74 5.56 -0.16
N VAL A 33 8.62 6.67 -0.88
CA VAL A 33 7.71 7.76 -0.56
C VAL A 33 6.37 7.45 -1.19
N ALA A 34 5.28 7.70 -0.46
CA ALA A 34 3.91 7.46 -0.90
C ALA A 34 3.13 8.78 -0.91
N LEU A 35 2.42 9.02 -2.01
CA LEU A 35 1.51 10.14 -2.19
C LEU A 35 0.11 9.60 -2.44
N PRO A 36 -0.86 9.81 -1.54
CA PRO A 36 -2.25 9.54 -1.83
C PRO A 36 -2.73 10.56 -2.89
N LEU A 37 -3.35 10.05 -3.95
CA LEU A 37 -3.94 10.85 -5.03
C LEU A 37 -5.45 10.68 -4.95
N ASP A 38 -6.05 11.26 -3.92
CA ASP A 38 -7.49 11.25 -3.72
C ASP A 38 -8.15 12.44 -4.44
N LYS A 39 -9.38 12.22 -4.87
CA LYS A 39 -10.23 13.27 -5.48
C LYS A 39 -11.29 13.70 -4.47
N VAL A 40 -10.88 14.17 -3.32
CA VAL A 40 -11.79 14.71 -2.30
C VAL A 40 -11.58 16.20 -2.20
N GLU A 41 -12.64 16.98 -2.38
CA GLU A 41 -12.58 18.44 -2.46
C GLU A 41 -11.97 19.11 -1.22
N LEU A 42 -12.08 18.49 -0.06
CA LEU A 42 -11.62 19.03 1.23
C LEU A 42 -10.27 18.46 1.69
N THR A 43 -9.62 17.61 0.89
CA THR A 43 -8.36 16.98 1.29
C THR A 43 -7.19 17.48 0.45
N TYR A 44 -6.01 17.47 1.06
CA TYR A 44 -4.76 17.64 0.34
C TYR A 44 -3.78 16.54 0.71
N PRO A 45 -3.03 16.02 -0.28
CA PRO A 45 -2.09 14.94 -0.05
C PRO A 45 -0.91 15.41 0.79
N LEU A 46 -0.56 14.63 1.80
CA LEU A 46 0.67 14.78 2.58
C LEU A 46 1.62 13.64 2.25
N LEU A 47 2.90 13.92 2.36
CA LEU A 47 3.93 12.93 2.12
C LEU A 47 3.82 11.79 3.13
N GLY A 48 3.55 10.60 2.61
CA GLY A 48 3.61 9.34 3.34
C GLY A 48 4.88 8.56 3.00
N GLY A 49 4.90 7.29 3.36
CA GLY A 49 6.04 6.43 3.07
C GLY A 49 5.66 4.96 3.08
N GLY A 50 6.65 4.12 2.81
CA GLY A 50 6.49 2.69 2.89
C GLY A 50 7.83 1.98 2.83
N ALA A 51 7.84 0.77 3.41
CA ALA A 51 8.95 -0.14 3.30
C ALA A 51 8.42 -1.55 3.04
N SER A 52 9.16 -2.36 2.32
CA SER A 52 8.81 -3.77 2.13
C SER A 52 10.01 -4.69 2.22
N VAL A 53 9.73 -5.94 2.55
CA VAL A 53 10.69 -7.04 2.52
C VAL A 53 10.01 -8.24 1.88
N GLY A 54 10.76 -9.00 1.09
CA GLY A 54 10.20 -10.16 0.42
C GLY A 54 11.20 -11.09 -0.21
N GLY A 55 10.69 -12.23 -0.67
CA GLY A 55 11.39 -13.16 -1.55
C GLY A 55 11.13 -12.81 -3.01
N VAL A 56 12.13 -12.96 -3.84
CA VAL A 56 12.08 -12.70 -5.27
C VAL A 56 12.55 -13.94 -6.05
N TYR A 57 11.85 -14.25 -7.12
CA TYR A 57 12.24 -15.22 -8.12
C TYR A 57 12.38 -14.52 -9.45
N GLN A 58 13.50 -14.69 -10.12
CA GLN A 58 13.79 -14.08 -11.42
C GLN A 58 14.24 -15.17 -12.41
N LEU A 59 13.62 -15.14 -13.58
CA LEU A 59 13.98 -15.92 -14.75
C LEU A 59 14.67 -14.98 -15.74
N GLN A 60 15.88 -15.32 -16.14
CA GLN A 60 16.63 -14.59 -17.18
C GLN A 60 16.83 -15.49 -18.39
N TYR A 61 16.31 -15.05 -19.55
CA TYR A 61 16.52 -15.67 -20.83
C TYR A 61 17.16 -14.66 -21.79
N ASP A 62 18.45 -14.81 -22.05
CA ASP A 62 19.27 -13.83 -22.76
C ASP A 62 19.10 -12.42 -22.16
N LYS A 63 18.43 -11.52 -22.88
CA LYS A 63 18.13 -10.17 -22.42
C LYS A 63 16.78 -10.04 -21.73
N LEU A 64 15.91 -11.04 -21.86
CA LEU A 64 14.57 -11.02 -21.28
C LEU A 64 14.65 -11.36 -19.79
N LEU A 65 13.96 -10.58 -18.98
CA LEU A 65 13.76 -10.80 -17.54
C LEU A 65 12.29 -11.02 -17.24
N LEU A 66 12.01 -12.02 -16.43
CA LEU A 66 10.71 -12.25 -15.85
C LEU A 66 10.89 -12.37 -14.35
N GLN A 67 10.22 -11.53 -13.56
CA GLN A 67 10.38 -11.48 -12.12
C GLN A 67 9.03 -11.60 -11.43
N THR A 68 8.98 -12.42 -10.39
CA THR A 68 7.85 -12.53 -9.47
C THR A 68 8.37 -12.71 -8.05
N GLY A 69 7.48 -12.73 -7.07
CA GLY A 69 7.87 -12.88 -5.68
C GLY A 69 6.70 -12.80 -4.72
N LEU A 70 7.03 -12.80 -3.44
CA LEU A 70 6.09 -12.59 -2.35
C LEU A 70 6.74 -11.65 -1.34
N GLY A 71 6.02 -10.62 -0.94
CA GLY A 71 6.53 -9.64 0.02
C GLY A 71 5.49 -9.21 1.03
N VAL A 72 5.98 -8.65 2.13
CA VAL A 72 5.19 -7.91 3.11
C VAL A 72 5.61 -6.46 3.03
N SER A 73 4.65 -5.56 2.91
CA SER A 73 4.90 -4.11 2.90
C SER A 73 4.13 -3.42 4.01
N GLN A 74 4.77 -2.41 4.58
CA GLN A 74 4.18 -1.46 5.50
C GLN A 74 4.05 -0.12 4.79
N VAL A 75 2.85 0.47 4.75
CA VAL A 75 2.57 1.70 4.04
C VAL A 75 1.92 2.69 4.97
N TRP A 76 2.37 3.93 4.92
CA TRP A 76 1.79 5.07 5.61
C TRP A 76 1.28 6.07 4.59
N LEU A 77 -0.05 6.24 4.55
CA LEU A 77 -0.71 7.27 3.76
C LEU A 77 -1.08 8.42 4.69
N ARG A 78 -0.88 9.64 4.25
CA ARG A 78 -1.19 10.84 5.04
C ARG A 78 -1.93 11.86 4.19
N ASN A 79 -3.00 12.40 4.75
CA ASN A 79 -3.78 13.47 4.17
C ASN A 79 -4.01 14.56 5.21
N GLY A 80 -4.00 15.82 4.79
CA GLY A 80 -4.54 16.92 5.55
C GLY A 80 -5.96 17.24 5.08
N LEU A 81 -6.76 17.83 5.96
CA LEU A 81 -8.03 18.43 5.59
C LEU A 81 -7.95 19.93 5.73
N TRP A 82 -8.64 20.62 4.83
CA TRP A 82 -8.92 22.04 5.01
C TRP A 82 -9.88 22.21 6.18
N MET A 83 -9.81 23.37 6.83
CA MET A 83 -10.65 23.70 7.99
C MET A 83 -12.10 23.35 7.72
N ASP A 84 -12.72 22.66 8.67
CA ASP A 84 -14.14 22.39 8.69
C ASP A 84 -14.75 22.96 9.97
N THR A 85 -15.92 23.54 9.87
CA THR A 85 -16.65 24.12 11.00
C THR A 85 -17.87 23.27 11.27
N ILE A 86 -17.98 22.77 12.49
CA ILE A 86 -19.14 22.05 12.98
C ILE A 86 -20.11 23.08 13.58
N ILE A 87 -21.35 23.12 13.08
CA ILE A 87 -22.40 24.00 13.59
C ILE A 87 -23.63 23.14 13.82
N TYR A 88 -24.18 23.19 15.03
CA TYR A 88 -25.47 22.54 15.34
C TYR A 88 -26.14 23.18 16.54
N ASP A 89 -27.48 23.09 16.56
CA ASP A 89 -28.30 23.53 17.67
C ASP A 89 -28.47 22.45 18.72
N THR A 90 -28.28 22.79 19.97
CA THR A 90 -28.36 21.85 21.09
C THR A 90 -28.92 22.55 22.34
N ARG A 91 -28.95 21.82 23.47
CA ARG A 91 -29.36 22.37 24.76
C ARG A 91 -28.31 22.06 25.80
N ASP A 92 -28.13 22.98 26.74
CA ASP A 92 -27.30 22.74 27.91
C ASP A 92 -28.00 21.84 28.94
N ASP A 93 -27.33 21.53 30.05
CA ASP A 93 -27.82 20.72 31.17
C ASP A 93 -29.03 21.38 31.92
N GLN A 94 -29.22 22.69 31.74
CA GLN A 94 -30.35 23.45 32.27
C GLN A 94 -31.52 23.52 31.28
N GLY A 95 -31.36 22.93 30.09
CA GLY A 95 -32.37 22.89 29.03
C GLY A 95 -32.42 24.12 28.12
N TYR A 96 -31.47 25.04 28.24
CA TYR A 96 -31.40 26.21 27.39
C TYR A 96 -30.84 25.90 26.02
N ALA A 97 -31.53 26.32 24.98
CA ALA A 97 -31.09 26.15 23.60
C ALA A 97 -29.92 27.09 23.28
N PHE A 98 -28.93 26.55 22.60
CA PHE A 98 -27.81 27.31 22.05
C PHE A 98 -27.27 26.66 20.78
N THR A 99 -26.59 27.46 19.98
CA THR A 99 -25.86 26.97 18.79
C THR A 99 -24.42 26.70 19.18
N TYR A 100 -23.98 25.46 19.00
CA TYR A 100 -22.60 25.04 19.22
C TYR A 100 -21.79 25.21 17.96
N TYR A 101 -20.62 25.78 18.10
CA TYR A 101 -19.63 25.93 17.04
C TYR A 101 -18.36 25.21 17.41
N GLY A 102 -17.82 24.46 16.44
CA GLY A 102 -16.54 23.79 16.55
C GLY A 102 -15.70 24.06 15.32
N ASP A 103 -14.58 24.75 15.48
CA ASP A 103 -13.61 25.00 14.42
C ASP A 103 -12.48 23.99 14.51
N LEU A 104 -12.38 23.13 13.48
CA LEU A 104 -11.38 22.07 13.36
C LEU A 104 -10.16 22.58 12.63
N GLN A 105 -9.09 22.81 13.37
CA GLN A 105 -7.84 23.29 12.83
C GLN A 105 -6.82 22.17 12.70
N GLN A 106 -5.88 22.29 11.75
CA GLN A 106 -4.73 21.39 11.56
C GLN A 106 -5.12 19.90 11.52
N GLN A 107 -6.21 19.58 10.85
CA GLN A 107 -6.68 18.21 10.76
C GLN A 107 -5.79 17.35 9.88
N THR A 108 -5.27 16.25 10.42
CA THR A 108 -4.46 15.28 9.70
C THR A 108 -5.01 13.88 9.87
N HIS A 109 -5.04 13.14 8.76
CA HIS A 109 -5.40 11.73 8.72
C HIS A 109 -4.18 10.90 8.30
N GLN A 110 -3.95 9.82 9.03
CA GLN A 110 -2.91 8.86 8.71
C GLN A 110 -3.52 7.47 8.65
N ALA A 111 -3.28 6.73 7.56
CA ALA A 111 -3.57 5.32 7.46
C ALA A 111 -2.26 4.54 7.43
N MET A 112 -2.16 3.52 8.27
CA MET A 112 -1.04 2.58 8.32
C MET A 112 -1.54 1.21 7.86
N LEU A 113 -0.99 0.70 6.77
CA LEU A 113 -1.43 -0.52 6.11
C LEU A 113 -0.31 -1.55 6.07
N THR A 114 -0.61 -2.76 6.53
CA THR A 114 0.25 -3.93 6.31
C THR A 114 -0.34 -4.74 5.16
N GLU A 115 0.44 -4.93 4.10
CA GLU A 115 0.01 -5.55 2.87
C GLU A 115 0.85 -6.78 2.52
N LEU A 116 0.21 -7.82 2.00
CA LEU A 116 0.86 -8.89 1.24
C LEU A 116 0.92 -8.49 -0.22
N THR A 117 2.08 -8.65 -0.85
CA THR A 117 2.31 -8.20 -2.24
C THR A 117 2.88 -9.30 -3.10
N VAL A 118 2.37 -9.41 -4.33
CA VAL A 118 2.86 -10.35 -5.34
C VAL A 118 3.15 -9.57 -6.62
N PRO A 119 4.41 -9.28 -6.94
CA PRO A 119 4.81 -8.63 -8.18
C PRO A 119 4.84 -9.62 -9.35
N PHE A 120 4.46 -9.15 -10.53
CA PHE A 120 4.62 -9.80 -11.83
C PHE A 120 5.25 -8.80 -12.79
N MET A 121 6.55 -8.92 -13.00
CA MET A 121 7.33 -7.96 -13.77
C MET A 121 7.97 -8.65 -14.97
N LEU A 122 7.93 -7.96 -16.11
CA LEU A 122 8.59 -8.35 -17.36
C LEU A 122 9.56 -7.25 -17.75
N GLY A 123 10.69 -7.60 -18.30
CA GLY A 123 11.64 -6.57 -18.69
C GLY A 123 12.84 -7.07 -19.47
N THR A 124 13.84 -6.23 -19.53
CA THR A 124 15.05 -6.51 -20.28
C THR A 124 16.30 -6.14 -19.49
N LYS A 125 17.38 -6.87 -19.77
CA LYS A 125 18.71 -6.61 -19.24
C LYS A 125 19.64 -6.17 -20.37
N LEU A 126 20.22 -4.99 -20.21
CA LEU A 126 21.20 -4.40 -21.13
C LEU A 126 22.53 -4.28 -20.40
N ARG A 127 23.38 -5.28 -20.54
CA ARG A 127 24.64 -5.42 -19.75
C ARG A 127 24.34 -5.50 -18.25
N SER A 128 24.69 -4.46 -17.51
CA SER A 128 24.42 -4.38 -16.06
C SER A 128 23.14 -3.63 -15.72
N PHE A 129 22.55 -2.90 -16.67
CA PHE A 129 21.28 -2.23 -16.47
C PHE A 129 20.10 -3.18 -16.69
N HIS A 130 19.04 -3.01 -15.92
CA HIS A 130 17.76 -3.68 -16.15
C HIS A 130 16.61 -2.66 -16.14
N LEU A 131 15.60 -2.98 -16.92
CA LEU A 131 14.34 -2.27 -16.96
C LEU A 131 13.23 -3.31 -16.80
N LEU A 132 12.36 -3.12 -15.82
CA LEU A 132 11.22 -3.99 -15.54
C LEU A 132 9.94 -3.16 -15.54
N VAL A 133 8.88 -3.70 -16.13
CA VAL A 133 7.53 -3.14 -16.08
C VAL A 133 6.55 -4.26 -15.78
N GLY A 134 5.46 -3.95 -15.12
CA GLY A 134 4.47 -4.98 -14.79
C GLY A 134 3.40 -4.51 -13.84
N ALA A 135 2.85 -5.46 -13.10
CA ALA A 135 1.82 -5.22 -12.11
C ALA A 135 2.16 -5.91 -10.78
N LYS A 136 1.75 -5.30 -9.70
CA LYS A 136 1.83 -5.83 -8.33
C LYS A 136 0.42 -5.97 -7.78
N LEU A 137 0.05 -7.18 -7.40
CA LEU A 137 -1.15 -7.42 -6.60
C LEU A 137 -0.83 -7.14 -5.14
N SER A 138 -1.69 -6.39 -4.47
CA SER A 138 -1.56 -6.02 -3.05
C SER A 138 -2.85 -6.33 -2.32
N VAL A 139 -2.73 -7.01 -1.18
CA VAL A 139 -3.85 -7.35 -0.29
C VAL A 139 -3.56 -6.83 1.10
N THR A 140 -4.38 -5.92 1.58
CA THR A 140 -4.26 -5.39 2.94
C THR A 140 -4.71 -6.42 3.96
N VAL A 141 -3.80 -6.81 4.84
CA VAL A 141 -4.05 -7.77 5.93
C VAL A 141 -4.52 -7.03 7.18
N VAL A 142 -3.87 -5.93 7.49
CA VAL A 142 -4.17 -5.10 8.67
C VAL A 142 -4.09 -3.63 8.28
N GLY A 143 -5.08 -2.85 8.68
CA GLY A 143 -5.10 -1.41 8.50
C GLY A 143 -5.52 -0.69 9.78
N PHE A 144 -4.79 0.34 10.13
CA PHE A 144 -5.10 1.26 11.22
C PHE A 144 -5.18 2.68 10.67
N THR A 145 -6.05 3.47 11.28
CA THR A 145 -6.14 4.90 10.99
C THR A 145 -5.96 5.69 12.27
N THR A 146 -5.34 6.84 12.13
CA THR A 146 -5.20 7.84 13.20
C THR A 146 -5.59 9.18 12.61
N GLN A 147 -6.48 9.87 13.28
CA GLN A 147 -6.89 11.23 12.97
C GLN A 147 -6.46 12.13 14.12
N LYS A 148 -5.85 13.26 13.80
CA LYS A 148 -5.49 14.31 14.74
C LYS A 148 -6.06 15.62 14.26
N ALA A 149 -6.60 16.40 15.20
CA ALA A 149 -7.12 17.72 14.93
C ALA A 149 -6.93 18.62 16.17
N GLN A 150 -6.88 19.91 15.94
CA GLN A 150 -7.04 20.92 16.98
C GLN A 150 -8.46 21.47 16.90
N LEU A 151 -9.19 21.47 18.00
CA LEU A 151 -10.57 21.90 18.09
C LEU A 151 -10.67 23.17 18.91
N ASN A 152 -11.28 24.19 18.33
CA ASN A 152 -11.65 25.42 19.00
C ASN A 152 -13.18 25.50 19.06
N THR A 153 -13.78 25.64 20.24
CA THR A 153 -15.22 25.54 20.38
C THR A 153 -15.81 26.71 21.17
N TRP A 154 -17.03 27.10 20.78
CA TRP A 154 -17.80 28.12 21.49
C TRP A 154 -19.30 27.86 21.33
N GLY A 155 -20.09 28.52 22.18
CA GLY A 155 -21.54 28.43 22.15
C GLY A 155 -22.20 29.80 22.06
N GLU A 156 -23.26 29.93 21.28
CA GLU A 156 -24.08 31.13 21.19
C GLU A 156 -25.51 30.87 21.72
N TYR A 157 -25.90 31.55 22.77
CA TYR A 157 -27.19 31.37 23.45
C TYR A 157 -28.27 32.38 23.00
N GLY A 158 -28.10 33.02 21.86
CA GLY A 158 -29.01 34.03 21.34
C GLY A 158 -29.08 35.26 22.26
N ASP A 159 -30.28 35.69 22.60
CA ASP A 159 -30.50 36.92 23.39
C ASP A 159 -30.14 36.80 24.88
N ARG A 160 -29.73 35.61 25.34
CA ARG A 160 -29.51 35.37 26.77
C ARG A 160 -28.14 35.85 27.24
N TYR A 161 -27.14 35.79 26.40
CA TYR A 161 -25.79 36.27 26.69
C TYR A 161 -25.34 37.21 25.56
N TYR A 162 -24.67 38.29 25.94
CA TYR A 162 -24.08 39.20 24.94
C TYR A 162 -22.78 38.59 24.38
N GLY A 163 -22.92 37.87 23.27
CA GLY A 163 -21.79 37.27 22.53
C GLY A 163 -21.54 35.81 22.80
N PRO A 164 -20.58 35.20 22.07
CA PRO A 164 -20.26 33.80 22.21
C PRO A 164 -19.58 33.49 23.52
N LEU A 165 -19.97 32.37 24.15
CA LEU A 165 -19.29 31.80 25.31
C LEU A 165 -18.15 30.93 24.81
N ALA A 166 -16.92 31.36 25.05
CA ALA A 166 -15.70 30.65 24.64
C ALA A 166 -14.75 30.49 25.83
N ASN A 167 -13.80 29.54 25.70
CA ASN A 167 -12.80 29.26 26.72
C ASN A 167 -13.40 28.94 28.11
N MET A 168 -14.43 28.10 28.11
CA MET A 168 -15.10 27.55 29.30
C MET A 168 -15.07 26.04 29.24
N PRO A 169 -13.95 25.39 29.60
CA PRO A 169 -13.80 23.94 29.49
C PRO A 169 -14.83 23.13 30.28
N GLU A 170 -15.31 23.67 31.40
CA GLU A 170 -16.38 23.09 32.23
C GLU A 170 -17.73 23.01 31.50
N HIS A 171 -17.93 23.85 30.50
CA HIS A 171 -19.12 23.85 29.62
C HIS A 171 -18.84 23.22 28.25
N GLY A 172 -17.65 22.63 28.04
CA GLY A 172 -17.27 22.03 26.78
C GLY A 172 -16.77 23.02 25.71
N PHE A 173 -16.51 24.27 26.08
CA PHE A 173 -15.98 25.30 25.18
C PHE A 173 -14.47 25.45 25.37
N TYR A 174 -13.71 24.95 24.42
CA TYR A 174 -12.26 24.89 24.48
C TYR A 174 -11.63 25.93 23.55
N ASN A 175 -10.58 26.56 24.02
CA ASN A 175 -9.68 27.34 23.18
C ASN A 175 -8.47 26.47 22.86
N VAL A 176 -8.50 25.75 21.76
CA VAL A 176 -7.51 24.77 21.30
C VAL A 176 -7.42 23.53 22.22
N LYS A 177 -8.22 22.52 21.88
CA LYS A 177 -8.10 21.17 22.44
C LYS A 177 -7.54 20.24 21.36
N GLU A 178 -6.46 19.53 21.69
CA GLU A 178 -5.96 18.46 20.82
C GLU A 178 -6.91 17.25 20.90
N PHE A 179 -7.23 16.73 19.74
CA PHE A 179 -8.09 15.57 19.57
C PHE A 179 -7.34 14.51 18.78
N GLU A 180 -7.38 13.26 19.26
CA GLU A 180 -6.82 12.11 18.56
C GLU A 180 -7.86 10.97 18.55
N SER A 181 -8.20 10.47 17.37
CA SER A 181 -9.05 9.30 17.18
C SER A 181 -8.28 8.22 16.44
N LYS A 182 -8.46 6.96 16.88
CA LYS A 182 -7.85 5.77 16.27
C LYS A 182 -8.92 4.77 15.88
N GLY A 183 -8.73 4.14 14.73
CA GLY A 183 -9.66 3.14 14.22
C GLY A 183 -8.98 2.05 13.42
N ARG A 184 -9.73 1.00 13.11
CA ARG A 184 -9.33 -0.03 12.15
C ARG A 184 -9.99 0.26 10.82
N ILE A 185 -9.24 0.08 9.75
CA ILE A 185 -9.74 0.22 8.39
C ILE A 185 -9.47 -1.06 7.58
N LYS A 186 -10.39 -1.37 6.68
CA LYS A 186 -10.24 -2.47 5.72
C LYS A 186 -10.17 -1.89 4.32
N PHE A 187 -9.23 -2.38 3.53
CA PHE A 187 -9.14 -2.06 2.12
C PHE A 187 -9.37 -3.31 1.27
N ARG A 188 -9.89 -3.11 0.06
CA ARG A 188 -9.96 -4.16 -0.95
C ARG A 188 -8.59 -4.43 -1.54
N PRO A 189 -8.40 -5.61 -2.16
CA PRO A 189 -7.21 -5.85 -2.96
C PRO A 189 -7.01 -4.75 -4.00
N ASP A 190 -5.76 -4.33 -4.16
CA ASP A 190 -5.34 -3.32 -5.13
C ASP A 190 -4.39 -3.94 -6.16
N VAL A 191 -4.47 -3.44 -7.38
CA VAL A 191 -3.53 -3.75 -8.46
C VAL A 191 -2.76 -2.48 -8.77
N ARG A 192 -1.42 -2.56 -8.70
CA ARG A 192 -0.53 -1.43 -8.98
C ARG A 192 0.26 -1.68 -10.24
N LEU A 193 0.28 -0.72 -11.13
CA LEU A 193 1.24 -0.70 -12.23
C LEU A 193 2.61 -0.33 -11.69
N CYS A 194 3.63 -1.05 -12.13
CA CYS A 194 4.99 -0.89 -11.64
C CYS A 194 5.97 -0.72 -12.79
N ALA A 195 6.92 0.18 -12.63
CA ALA A 195 8.09 0.29 -13.48
C ALA A 195 9.34 0.44 -12.61
N GLU A 196 10.42 -0.23 -13.01
CA GLU A 196 11.68 -0.24 -12.29
C GLU A 196 12.84 -0.12 -13.27
N VAL A 197 13.81 0.71 -12.94
CA VAL A 197 15.09 0.80 -13.62
C VAL A 197 16.20 0.60 -12.59
N GLY A 198 17.18 -0.23 -12.91
CA GLY A 198 18.22 -0.52 -11.95
C GLY A 198 19.50 -1.05 -12.56
N TYR A 199 20.42 -1.32 -11.68
CA TYR A 199 21.75 -1.82 -11.99
C TYR A 199 22.01 -3.12 -11.23
N SER A 200 22.69 -4.06 -11.89
CA SER A 200 23.00 -5.39 -11.37
C SER A 200 24.52 -5.62 -11.34
N TRP A 201 25.05 -5.96 -10.17
CA TRP A 201 26.47 -6.30 -9.97
C TRP A 201 26.61 -7.78 -9.64
N ALA A 202 27.53 -8.48 -10.32
CA ALA A 202 27.96 -9.79 -9.87
C ALA A 202 28.88 -9.63 -8.63
N LEU A 203 28.60 -10.35 -7.57
CA LEU A 203 29.34 -10.24 -6.30
C LEU A 203 30.66 -11.02 -6.30
N THR A 204 31.00 -11.75 -7.37
CA THR A 204 32.27 -12.46 -7.52
C THR A 204 33.09 -11.92 -8.67
N LYS A 205 34.39 -11.81 -8.46
CA LYS A 205 35.35 -11.31 -9.48
C LYS A 205 35.83 -12.40 -10.44
N GLU A 206 35.49 -13.67 -10.21
CA GLU A 206 35.92 -14.77 -11.08
C GLU A 206 35.09 -14.80 -12.37
N PRO A 207 35.70 -14.58 -13.55
CA PRO A 207 34.96 -14.46 -14.82
C PRO A 207 34.35 -15.76 -15.33
N VAL A 208 34.56 -16.90 -14.65
CA VAL A 208 34.24 -18.24 -15.17
C VAL A 208 32.98 -18.85 -14.54
N LYS A 209 32.45 -18.29 -13.46
CA LYS A 209 31.28 -18.93 -12.81
C LYS A 209 30.01 -18.15 -13.15
N THR A 210 29.20 -18.72 -14.05
CA THR A 210 27.79 -18.36 -14.32
C THR A 210 26.88 -18.48 -13.07
N GLU A 211 27.46 -18.75 -11.91
CA GLU A 211 26.81 -19.04 -10.63
C GLU A 211 27.06 -17.99 -9.55
N ALA A 212 27.48 -16.78 -9.95
CA ALA A 212 27.72 -15.72 -8.99
C ALA A 212 26.43 -15.11 -8.47
N PRO A 213 26.31 -14.85 -7.15
CA PRO A 213 25.23 -14.03 -6.62
C PRO A 213 25.26 -12.63 -7.24
N VAL A 214 24.08 -12.07 -7.45
CA VAL A 214 23.88 -10.76 -8.10
C VAL A 214 23.23 -9.81 -7.10
N LEU A 215 23.86 -8.65 -6.88
CA LEU A 215 23.24 -7.54 -6.19
C LEU A 215 22.53 -6.66 -7.22
N GLN A 216 21.27 -6.38 -7.00
CA GLN A 216 20.47 -5.44 -7.80
C GLN A 216 20.09 -4.24 -6.96
N VAL A 217 20.27 -3.05 -7.52
CA VAL A 217 19.78 -1.79 -6.94
C VAL A 217 19.01 -1.07 -8.02
N GLY A 218 17.78 -0.68 -7.72
CA GLY A 218 16.89 -0.02 -8.67
C GLY A 218 16.06 1.07 -8.05
N ALA A 219 15.64 2.02 -8.88
CA ALA A 219 14.59 2.96 -8.57
C ALA A 219 13.29 2.48 -9.21
N PHE A 220 12.18 2.62 -8.51
CA PHE A 220 10.88 2.16 -8.99
C PHE A 220 9.80 3.21 -8.79
N VAL A 221 8.76 3.10 -9.60
CA VAL A 221 7.49 3.81 -9.46
C VAL A 221 6.35 2.81 -9.49
N GLU A 222 5.37 3.00 -8.59
CA GLU A 222 4.15 2.18 -8.51
C GLU A 222 2.93 3.10 -8.47
N TYR A 223 1.90 2.76 -9.23
CA TYR A 223 0.63 3.49 -9.28
C TYR A 223 -0.54 2.54 -9.10
N GLY A 224 -1.35 2.75 -8.04
CA GLY A 224 -2.57 2.00 -7.78
C GLY A 224 -3.65 2.35 -8.79
N ILE A 225 -4.22 1.34 -9.46
CA ILE A 225 -5.25 1.53 -10.50
C ILE A 225 -6.65 1.18 -10.02
N LEU A 226 -6.78 0.39 -8.95
CA LEU A 226 -8.08 0.07 -8.36
C LEU A 226 -8.35 1.00 -7.18
N ASN A 227 -9.63 1.29 -6.97
CA ASN A 227 -10.06 1.99 -5.76
C ASN A 227 -10.13 1.00 -4.60
N PRO A 228 -9.19 1.03 -3.64
CA PRO A 228 -9.14 0.07 -2.54
C PRO A 228 -10.15 0.36 -1.42
N LEU A 229 -10.89 1.49 -1.48
CA LEU A 229 -11.85 1.86 -0.46
C LEU A 229 -12.97 0.81 -0.35
N VAL A 230 -13.29 0.44 0.87
CA VAL A 230 -14.48 -0.35 1.20
C VAL A 230 -15.55 0.63 1.61
N GLN A 231 -16.68 0.59 0.91
CA GLN A 231 -17.86 1.33 1.35
C GLN A 231 -18.30 0.71 2.68
N THR A 232 -18.11 1.42 3.75
CA THR A 232 -18.74 1.12 5.02
C THR A 232 -20.11 1.75 4.94
N GLU A 233 -21.18 1.00 5.22
CA GLU A 233 -22.47 1.62 5.44
C GLU A 233 -22.25 2.69 6.50
N THR A 234 -22.43 3.93 6.09
CA THR A 234 -22.39 5.06 7.02
C THR A 234 -23.58 4.83 7.93
N THR A 235 -23.36 4.22 9.06
CA THR A 235 -24.21 4.50 10.20
C THR A 235 -24.01 5.98 10.38
N THR A 236 -24.97 6.77 9.91
CA THR A 236 -25.26 8.08 10.44
C THR A 236 -25.47 7.84 11.92
N GLU A 237 -24.39 7.71 12.67
CA GLU A 237 -24.48 7.95 14.09
C GLU A 237 -24.85 9.41 14.16
N GLU A 238 -26.16 9.67 14.29
CA GLU A 238 -26.66 10.92 14.85
C GLU A 238 -25.69 11.26 15.95
N TYR A 239 -25.11 12.45 15.86
CA TYR A 239 -24.25 12.99 16.90
C TYR A 239 -25.09 13.07 18.16
N ASN A 240 -25.25 11.96 18.88
CA ASN A 240 -25.90 11.92 20.17
C ASN A 240 -24.91 12.50 21.17
N TYR A 241 -25.04 13.78 21.38
CA TYR A 241 -24.36 14.51 22.44
C TYR A 241 -24.95 14.12 23.78
N SER A 242 -24.36 13.15 24.44
CA SER A 242 -24.48 13.02 25.88
C SER A 242 -23.30 13.70 26.56
N TYR A 243 -23.58 14.66 27.38
CA TYR A 243 -22.63 15.30 28.28
C TYR A 243 -21.98 14.24 29.21
N PRO A 244 -20.64 14.21 29.44
CA PRO A 244 -19.62 15.17 29.07
C PRO A 244 -19.00 14.90 27.67
N MET A 245 -18.60 15.95 26.98
CA MET A 245 -18.07 15.98 25.62
C MET A 245 -16.73 15.22 25.41
N ASP A 246 -16.46 14.15 26.16
CA ASP A 246 -15.25 13.35 26.00
C ASP A 246 -15.26 12.42 24.78
N ILE A 247 -16.34 12.40 24.00
CA ILE A 247 -16.48 11.44 22.90
C ILE A 247 -16.97 12.16 21.63
N LEU A 248 -16.18 13.09 21.13
CA LEU A 248 -16.30 13.47 19.74
C LEU A 248 -15.73 12.32 18.90
N LYS A 249 -16.57 11.36 18.55
CA LYS A 249 -16.19 10.30 17.59
C LYS A 249 -16.22 10.89 16.20
N MET A 250 -15.10 11.41 15.76
CA MET A 250 -14.97 11.82 14.37
C MET A 250 -14.84 10.56 13.51
N ASN A 251 -15.73 10.44 12.54
CA ASN A 251 -15.63 9.38 11.55
C ASN A 251 -14.36 9.59 10.70
N HIS A 252 -13.62 8.51 10.48
CA HIS A 252 -12.44 8.58 9.63
C HIS A 252 -12.83 8.92 8.20
N ILE A 253 -12.07 9.81 7.56
CA ILE A 253 -12.30 10.21 6.18
C ILE A 253 -12.38 9.00 5.24
N TYR A 254 -11.53 8.00 5.42
CA TYR A 254 -11.54 6.77 4.60
C TYR A 254 -12.73 5.83 4.86
N THR A 255 -13.53 6.06 5.90
CA THR A 255 -14.74 5.29 6.20
C THR A 255 -16.02 6.01 5.82
N THR A 256 -15.97 7.34 5.69
CA THR A 256 -17.13 8.19 5.38
C THR A 256 -17.22 8.59 3.91
N LEU A 257 -16.12 8.38 3.14
CA LEU A 257 -16.09 8.75 1.74
C LEU A 257 -17.00 7.86 0.90
N ASP A 258 -17.89 8.48 0.13
CA ASP A 258 -18.65 7.79 -0.89
C ASP A 258 -17.73 7.25 -1.98
N ARG A 259 -17.71 5.92 -2.14
CA ARG A 259 -16.86 5.24 -3.12
C ARG A 259 -17.18 5.62 -4.56
N GLU A 260 -18.41 5.98 -4.86
CA GLU A 260 -18.81 6.36 -6.22
C GLU A 260 -18.24 7.73 -6.61
N GLN A 261 -18.06 8.60 -5.62
CA GLN A 261 -17.56 9.96 -5.82
C GLN A 261 -16.07 10.09 -5.51
N THR A 262 -15.48 9.11 -4.82
CA THR A 262 -14.12 9.20 -4.29
C THR A 262 -13.25 8.07 -4.79
N THR A 263 -12.08 8.40 -5.33
CA THR A 263 -11.04 7.41 -5.67
C THR A 263 -9.80 7.68 -4.83
N LEU A 264 -9.29 6.64 -4.18
CA LEU A 264 -8.01 6.68 -3.48
C LEU A 264 -6.98 5.93 -4.33
N ASN A 265 -6.24 6.66 -5.14
CA ASN A 265 -5.08 6.14 -5.85
C ASN A 265 -3.82 6.46 -5.06
N ASN A 266 -2.83 5.59 -5.14
CA ASN A 266 -1.59 5.75 -4.41
C ASN A 266 -0.42 5.71 -5.39
N LEU A 267 0.36 6.80 -5.43
CA LEU A 267 1.62 6.87 -6.17
C LEU A 267 2.77 6.63 -5.20
N ARG A 268 3.64 5.69 -5.54
CA ARG A 268 4.86 5.40 -4.77
C ARG A 268 6.08 5.54 -5.66
N VAL A 269 7.12 6.18 -5.13
CA VAL A 269 8.43 6.28 -5.77
C VAL A 269 9.48 5.87 -4.75
N GLY A 270 10.39 4.97 -5.12
CA GLY A 270 11.31 4.43 -4.14
C GLY A 270 12.54 3.78 -4.72
N LEU A 271 13.32 3.20 -3.81
CA LEU A 271 14.52 2.44 -4.11
C LEU A 271 14.34 1.00 -3.65
N ARG A 272 14.88 0.07 -4.44
CA ARG A 272 14.89 -1.37 -4.16
C ARG A 272 16.31 -1.89 -4.16
N VAL A 273 16.59 -2.77 -3.22
CA VAL A 273 17.82 -3.58 -3.17
C VAL A 273 17.42 -5.04 -3.13
N ALA A 274 18.00 -5.86 -4.01
CA ALA A 274 17.79 -7.30 -4.02
C ALA A 274 19.11 -8.05 -4.14
N VAL A 275 19.20 -9.17 -3.45
CA VAL A 275 20.31 -10.12 -3.58
C VAL A 275 19.75 -11.40 -4.17
N LEU A 276 20.27 -11.80 -5.33
CA LEU A 276 19.82 -12.94 -6.12
C LEU A 276 20.90 -14.00 -6.16
N PHE A 277 20.53 -15.23 -5.86
CA PHE A 277 21.36 -16.41 -5.93
C PHE A 277 20.96 -17.26 -7.13
N PRO A 278 21.86 -17.61 -8.04
CA PRO A 278 21.54 -18.50 -9.14
C PRO A 278 21.21 -19.89 -8.63
N ILE A 279 20.16 -20.49 -9.18
CA ILE A 279 19.86 -21.92 -8.97
C ILE A 279 20.70 -22.68 -9.98
N ALA A 280 21.55 -23.62 -9.50
CA ALA A 280 22.49 -24.37 -10.31
C ALA A 280 21.83 -25.03 -11.53
N LYS A 281 22.46 -24.91 -12.69
CA LYS A 281 22.07 -25.64 -13.91
C LYS A 281 22.12 -27.13 -13.64
N GLY A 282 20.98 -27.83 -13.76
CA GLY A 282 20.97 -29.30 -13.75
C GLY A 282 20.00 -29.94 -12.77
N LYS A 283 19.44 -29.20 -11.84
CA LYS A 283 18.34 -29.72 -11.00
C LYS A 283 17.10 -28.86 -11.22
N ASN A 284 16.33 -29.15 -12.28
CA ASN A 284 14.99 -28.64 -12.42
C ASN A 284 14.14 -29.17 -11.27
N PRO A 285 13.76 -28.37 -10.26
CA PRO A 285 12.95 -28.86 -9.14
C PRO A 285 11.54 -29.29 -9.56
N PHE A 286 11.14 -28.99 -10.80
CA PHE A 286 9.85 -29.35 -11.38
C PHE A 286 9.93 -30.35 -12.54
N CYS A 287 11.13 -30.79 -12.95
CA CYS A 287 11.27 -31.85 -13.93
C CYS A 287 11.47 -33.19 -13.22
N PHE A 288 10.40 -33.87 -12.90
CA PHE A 288 10.40 -35.31 -12.56
C PHE A 288 10.64 -36.20 -13.80
N CYS A 289 11.21 -35.65 -14.86
CA CYS A 289 11.49 -36.36 -16.08
C CYS A 289 12.87 -37.03 -15.97
N LEU A 290 12.86 -38.29 -15.54
CA LEU A 290 13.69 -39.37 -16.08
C LEU A 290 15.20 -39.07 -16.32
N ASP A 291 15.91 -38.55 -15.33
CA ASP A 291 17.37 -38.69 -15.28
C ASP A 291 17.77 -40.07 -14.71
N GLY A 292 17.17 -41.10 -15.24
CA GLY A 292 17.41 -42.48 -14.74
C GLY A 292 17.62 -43.54 -15.80
N ALA A 293 17.68 -43.20 -17.09
CA ALA A 293 17.84 -44.23 -18.14
C ALA A 293 18.75 -43.81 -19.29
N ALA A 294 19.91 -43.22 -18.99
CA ALA A 294 21.04 -43.35 -19.89
C ALA A 294 21.90 -44.50 -19.38
N THR A 295 21.40 -45.73 -19.49
CA THR A 295 22.23 -46.95 -19.42
C THR A 295 23.32 -46.80 -20.47
N LYS A 296 24.56 -46.75 -20.01
CA LYS A 296 25.75 -47.05 -20.81
C LYS A 296 25.48 -48.30 -21.61
N PHE A 297 25.28 -48.15 -22.88
CA PHE A 297 25.54 -49.24 -23.83
C PHE A 297 27.05 -49.28 -24.01
N ASP A 298 27.70 -50.11 -23.15
CA ASP A 298 29.08 -50.50 -23.32
C ASP A 298 29.07 -51.60 -24.38
N GLY A 299 29.26 -51.25 -25.63
CA GLY A 299 29.41 -52.17 -26.74
C GLY A 299 30.83 -52.64 -26.82
N THR A 300 31.17 -53.63 -26.03
CA THR A 300 32.34 -54.50 -26.34
C THR A 300 31.90 -55.57 -27.32
N LYS A 301 32.26 -55.41 -28.59
CA LYS A 301 33.00 -56.37 -29.39
C LYS A 301 33.31 -55.78 -30.74
#